data_fc954e01bb09ba48d36b6f1b072609f0
#
_entry.id   fc954e01bb09ba48d36b6f1b072609f0
#
_cell.length_a   1.000
_cell.length_b   1.000
_cell.length_c   1.000
_cell.angle_alpha   90.00
_cell.angle_beta   90.00
_cell.angle_gamma   90.00
#
_symmetry.space_group_name_H-M   'P 1'
#
loop_
_entity.id
_entity.type
_entity.pdbx_description
1 polymer ?
#
loop_
_entity_poly.entity_id
_entity_poly.type
_entity_poly.pdbx_seq_one_letter_code
_entity_poly.pdbx_strand_id
1 'polypeptide(L)'
;MTYNQQEKYNSKVSSLEDQETEIAAYGPLPSKAQLDYHKEELAAFIHYGMNTYTNSEWGHGNEDPKNFNPTNLDTDQWIRTLKETGFKRTIMVVKHHDGFVIYPSKYTNHTVAASPWKDGKGDLLEEISKSATKYDMNMGVYLSPWDVNSPKYKVATQKEYNEYYLNQLKEILGNPKYGNKGKFIEVWMDGARGSGAQKVTYTFDEWFKYIKEAEGDIAIFSAEPTSIRWIGNERGIAGDPVWHKVKKANITENVKNEYLNHGDPDGDMYSVGEADVSIRSGWFYHDNQQPKSLKELMDIYFKSVGRGTPLLLNIPPNKEGKFAEADVARLQEFRATLDQMYATDFAKGATVTASSTRQNH
;
A
#
# COMPACT_ATOMS: atom_id res chain seq x y z
N MET A 1 53.51 10.04 -36.80
CA MET A 1 52.80 11.09 -36.03
C MET A 1 53.80 11.80 -35.15
N THR A 2 53.89 13.12 -35.21
CA THR A 2 54.77 13.87 -34.32
C THR A 2 54.18 13.95 -32.91
N TYR A 3 55.04 14.09 -31.90
CA TYR A 3 54.67 14.19 -30.50
C TYR A 3 53.54 15.20 -30.26
N ASN A 4 53.55 16.35 -30.96
CA ASN A 4 52.49 17.36 -30.92
C ASN A 4 51.11 16.91 -31.51
N GLN A 5 51.10 15.93 -32.38
CA GLN A 5 49.83 15.39 -32.93
C GLN A 5 49.20 14.39 -31.99
N GLN A 6 50.02 13.70 -31.22
CA GLN A 6 49.55 12.74 -30.19
C GLN A 6 48.95 13.48 -28.97
N GLU A 7 49.60 14.59 -28.54
CA GLU A 7 49.04 15.43 -27.47
C GLU A 7 47.71 16.10 -27.87
N LYS A 8 47.60 16.60 -29.10
CA LYS A 8 46.33 17.15 -29.62
C LYS A 8 45.23 16.10 -29.77
N TYR A 9 45.59 14.87 -30.10
CA TYR A 9 44.63 13.76 -30.19
C TYR A 9 44.18 13.35 -28.80
N ASN A 10 45.11 13.19 -27.87
CA ASN A 10 44.80 12.82 -26.48
C ASN A 10 43.99 13.90 -25.75
N SER A 11 44.26 15.21 -26.00
CA SER A 11 43.46 16.30 -25.44
C SER A 11 42.04 16.38 -26.05
N LYS A 12 41.89 15.98 -27.31
CA LYS A 12 40.56 15.86 -27.94
C LYS A 12 39.76 14.65 -27.46
N VAL A 13 40.46 13.55 -27.17
CA VAL A 13 39.84 12.33 -26.63
C VAL A 13 39.39 12.59 -25.17
N SER A 14 40.27 13.23 -24.35
CA SER A 14 39.89 13.58 -22.96
C SER A 14 38.73 14.59 -22.87
N SER A 15 38.66 15.53 -23.83
CA SER A 15 37.54 16.50 -23.88
C SER A 15 36.23 15.93 -24.45
N LEU A 16 36.27 14.71 -25.00
CA LEU A 16 35.08 13.95 -25.44
C LEU A 16 34.60 12.94 -24.37
N GLU A 17 35.49 12.55 -23.44
CA GLU A 17 35.16 11.65 -22.35
C GLU A 17 34.48 12.35 -21.17
N ASP A 18 34.58 13.68 -21.03
CA ASP A 18 34.01 14.46 -19.92
C ASP A 18 32.62 15.07 -20.22
N GLN A 19 32.04 14.82 -21.38
CA GLN A 19 30.62 15.06 -21.57
C GLN A 19 29.86 13.74 -21.36
N GLU A 20 29.66 13.34 -20.13
CA GLU A 20 28.50 12.48 -19.77
C GLU A 20 27.25 13.20 -20.32
N THR A 21 26.86 12.86 -21.53
CA THR A 21 25.58 13.30 -22.07
C THR A 21 24.51 12.62 -21.22
N GLU A 22 24.01 13.39 -20.25
CA GLU A 22 22.95 12.96 -19.37
C GLU A 22 21.82 12.37 -20.23
N ILE A 23 21.53 11.07 -20.06
CA ILE A 23 20.51 10.40 -20.84
C ILE A 23 19.16 11.02 -20.51
N ALA A 24 18.57 11.74 -21.47
CA ALA A 24 17.29 12.40 -21.27
C ALA A 24 16.21 11.39 -20.82
N ALA A 25 15.48 11.77 -19.78
CA ALA A 25 14.35 10.97 -19.29
C ALA A 25 13.29 10.79 -20.39
N TYR A 26 12.66 9.62 -20.41
CA TYR A 26 11.60 9.29 -21.37
C TYR A 26 10.27 9.09 -20.64
N GLY A 27 9.31 9.98 -20.90
CA GLY A 27 7.98 9.96 -20.32
C GLY A 27 7.92 10.51 -18.88
N PRO A 28 6.81 10.30 -18.17
CA PRO A 28 6.64 10.76 -16.80
C PRO A 28 7.59 10.01 -15.85
N LEU A 29 8.21 10.75 -14.94
CA LEU A 29 9.14 10.21 -13.95
C LEU A 29 8.42 9.86 -12.66
N PRO A 30 8.85 8.78 -11.97
CA PRO A 30 8.37 8.46 -10.63
C PRO A 30 8.90 9.47 -9.61
N SER A 31 8.11 9.73 -8.56
CA SER A 31 8.59 10.39 -7.34
C SER A 31 9.50 9.45 -6.54
N LYS A 32 10.18 10.00 -5.52
CA LYS A 32 10.97 9.17 -4.60
C LYS A 32 10.10 8.13 -3.88
N ALA A 33 8.90 8.52 -3.41
CA ALA A 33 7.98 7.59 -2.75
C ALA A 33 7.58 6.42 -3.66
N GLN A 34 7.35 6.67 -4.95
CA GLN A 34 7.05 5.63 -5.94
C GLN A 34 8.24 4.72 -6.22
N LEU A 35 9.46 5.27 -6.31
CA LEU A 35 10.68 4.48 -6.47
C LEU A 35 10.98 3.61 -5.26
N ASP A 36 10.80 4.15 -4.06
CA ASP A 36 11.00 3.40 -2.81
C ASP A 36 10.01 2.23 -2.75
N TYR A 37 8.76 2.43 -3.18
CA TYR A 37 7.77 1.36 -3.21
C TYR A 37 8.16 0.22 -4.17
N HIS A 38 8.65 0.54 -5.37
CA HIS A 38 9.18 -0.48 -6.27
C HIS A 38 10.33 -1.29 -5.65
N LYS A 39 11.24 -0.63 -4.93
CA LYS A 39 12.38 -1.28 -4.27
C LYS A 39 11.98 -2.16 -3.09
N GLU A 40 10.88 -1.85 -2.45
CA GLU A 40 10.36 -2.63 -1.31
C GLU A 40 9.73 -3.94 -1.75
N GLU A 41 9.11 -4.00 -2.93
CA GLU A 41 8.49 -5.17 -3.56
C GLU A 41 7.33 -5.79 -2.78
N LEU A 42 7.53 -6.03 -1.45
CA LEU A 42 6.57 -6.67 -0.56
C LEU A 42 6.03 -5.67 0.47
N ALA A 43 4.73 -5.43 0.40
CA ALA A 43 3.96 -4.68 1.37
C ALA A 43 2.91 -5.59 2.04
N ALA A 44 2.56 -5.32 3.28
CA ALA A 44 1.55 -6.07 4.02
C ALA A 44 0.32 -5.20 4.30
N PHE A 45 -0.87 -5.71 4.00
CA PHE A 45 -2.12 -5.19 4.56
C PHE A 45 -2.41 -5.85 5.90
N ILE A 46 -3.01 -5.10 6.83
CA ILE A 46 -3.54 -5.62 8.08
C ILE A 46 -5.00 -5.19 8.21
N HIS A 47 -5.92 -6.10 7.91
CA HIS A 47 -7.35 -5.92 8.15
C HIS A 47 -7.70 -6.47 9.53
N TYR A 48 -7.91 -5.57 10.48
CA TYR A 48 -8.30 -5.91 11.84
C TYR A 48 -9.17 -4.80 12.43
N GLY A 49 -10.38 -5.15 12.81
CA GLY A 49 -11.37 -4.20 13.30
C GLY A 49 -12.68 -4.86 13.65
N MET A 50 -13.79 -4.16 13.53
CA MET A 50 -15.12 -4.65 13.87
C MET A 50 -15.46 -5.94 13.10
N ASN A 51 -15.15 -6.01 11.82
CA ASN A 51 -15.47 -7.14 10.96
C ASN A 51 -14.80 -8.46 11.41
N THR A 52 -13.63 -8.39 12.06
CA THR A 52 -12.99 -9.56 12.69
C THR A 52 -13.90 -10.21 13.73
N TYR A 53 -14.66 -9.40 14.50
CA TYR A 53 -15.50 -9.87 15.60
C TYR A 53 -16.91 -10.22 15.16
N THR A 54 -17.38 -9.64 14.07
CA THR A 54 -18.74 -9.88 13.55
C THR A 54 -18.76 -10.89 12.41
N ASN A 55 -17.61 -11.47 12.08
CA ASN A 55 -17.47 -12.46 11.00
C ASN A 55 -17.99 -11.91 9.67
N SER A 56 -17.65 -10.67 9.36
CA SER A 56 -18.10 -9.92 8.18
C SER A 56 -16.92 -9.42 7.36
N GLU A 57 -17.16 -9.11 6.09
CA GLU A 57 -16.14 -8.47 5.22
C GLU A 57 -16.36 -6.96 5.13
N TRP A 58 -17.60 -6.50 5.02
CA TRP A 58 -17.91 -5.09 4.82
C TRP A 58 -18.60 -4.43 6.02
N GLY A 59 -19.32 -5.22 6.81
CA GLY A 59 -20.15 -4.74 7.91
C GLY A 59 -21.41 -4.00 7.44
N HIS A 60 -22.19 -3.53 8.40
CA HIS A 60 -23.45 -2.83 8.18
C HIS A 60 -23.46 -1.41 8.76
N GLY A 61 -22.44 -1.04 9.54
CA GLY A 61 -22.31 0.26 10.18
C GLY A 61 -23.21 0.45 11.41
N ASN A 62 -23.82 -0.60 11.91
CA ASN A 62 -24.63 -0.60 13.13
C ASN A 62 -24.18 -1.65 14.15
N GLU A 63 -23.00 -2.20 13.95
CA GLU A 63 -22.38 -3.14 14.88
C GLU A 63 -22.12 -2.45 16.22
N ASP A 64 -22.42 -3.17 17.33
CA ASP A 64 -22.13 -2.63 18.67
C ASP A 64 -20.60 -2.57 18.88
N PRO A 65 -20.01 -1.42 19.17
CA PRO A 65 -18.60 -1.30 19.50
C PRO A 65 -18.13 -2.24 20.61
N LYS A 66 -19.02 -2.70 21.47
CA LYS A 66 -18.71 -3.69 22.51
C LYS A 66 -18.25 -5.04 21.97
N ASN A 67 -18.51 -5.35 20.71
CA ASN A 67 -17.99 -6.55 20.07
C ASN A 67 -16.47 -6.52 19.87
N PHE A 68 -15.87 -5.34 19.75
CA PHE A 68 -14.43 -5.19 19.60
C PHE A 68 -13.73 -5.34 20.97
N ASN A 69 -13.17 -6.50 21.21
CA ASN A 69 -12.50 -6.79 22.49
C ASN A 69 -11.35 -7.80 22.33
N PRO A 70 -10.20 -7.40 21.78
CA PRO A 70 -9.03 -8.26 21.70
C PRO A 70 -8.55 -8.69 23.08
N THR A 71 -8.38 -10.00 23.28
CA THR A 71 -8.01 -10.57 24.57
C THR A 71 -6.51 -10.72 24.77
N ASN A 72 -5.74 -10.72 23.67
CA ASN A 72 -4.30 -10.98 23.68
C ASN A 72 -3.58 -10.25 22.53
N LEU A 73 -3.95 -8.97 22.34
CA LEU A 73 -3.37 -8.15 21.26
C LEU A 73 -1.84 -8.11 21.36
N ASP A 74 -1.19 -8.43 20.26
CA ASP A 74 0.27 -8.42 20.15
C ASP A 74 0.72 -7.83 18.79
N THR A 75 0.74 -6.50 18.71
CA THR A 75 1.20 -5.78 17.50
C THR A 75 2.70 -5.96 17.26
N ASP A 76 3.47 -6.29 18.29
CA ASP A 76 4.89 -6.65 18.14
C ASP A 76 5.04 -7.97 17.36
N GLN A 77 4.17 -8.97 17.62
CA GLN A 77 4.16 -10.21 16.85
C GLN A 77 3.84 -9.93 15.37
N TRP A 78 2.88 -9.03 15.08
CA TRP A 78 2.56 -8.67 13.70
C TRP A 78 3.78 -8.10 12.98
N ILE A 79 4.33 -7.02 13.51
CA ILE A 79 5.42 -6.29 12.84
C ILE A 79 6.71 -7.11 12.79
N ARG A 80 7.04 -7.85 13.85
CA ARG A 80 8.19 -8.75 13.86
C ARG A 80 8.05 -9.84 12.78
N THR A 81 6.90 -10.51 12.71
CA THR A 81 6.64 -11.53 11.68
C THR A 81 6.82 -10.95 10.28
N LEU A 82 6.25 -9.79 10.00
CA LEU A 82 6.39 -9.13 8.69
C LEU A 82 7.85 -8.81 8.39
N LYS A 83 8.58 -8.25 9.35
CA LYS A 83 10.01 -7.91 9.17
C LYS A 83 10.87 -9.13 8.89
N GLU A 84 10.69 -10.20 9.67
CA GLU A 84 11.41 -11.46 9.53
C GLU A 84 11.08 -12.19 8.21
N THR A 85 9.89 -11.99 7.69
CA THR A 85 9.46 -12.61 6.41
C THR A 85 9.64 -11.70 5.18
N GLY A 86 10.35 -10.58 5.35
CA GLY A 86 10.88 -9.79 4.25
C GLY A 86 10.01 -8.61 3.80
N PHE A 87 8.88 -8.36 4.44
CA PHE A 87 8.06 -7.18 4.17
C PHE A 87 8.78 -5.90 4.61
N LYS A 88 8.60 -4.82 3.86
CA LYS A 88 9.27 -3.53 4.08
C LYS A 88 8.32 -2.43 4.54
N ARG A 89 7.03 -2.57 4.22
CA ARG A 89 5.97 -1.68 4.69
C ARG A 89 4.75 -2.45 5.13
N THR A 90 3.97 -1.84 6.01
CA THR A 90 2.65 -2.33 6.40
C THR A 90 1.63 -1.23 6.27
N ILE A 91 0.43 -1.55 5.80
CA ILE A 91 -0.70 -0.63 5.71
C ILE A 91 -1.76 -1.13 6.70
N MET A 92 -2.05 -0.31 7.72
CA MET A 92 -3.06 -0.63 8.71
C MET A 92 -4.42 -0.09 8.30
N VAL A 93 -5.43 -0.95 8.30
CA VAL A 93 -6.83 -0.53 8.13
C VAL A 93 -7.30 0.17 9.40
N VAL A 94 -7.43 1.50 9.33
CA VAL A 94 -7.81 2.34 10.47
C VAL A 94 -9.32 2.51 10.57
N LYS A 95 -10.00 2.56 9.43
CA LYS A 95 -11.45 2.54 9.29
C LYS A 95 -11.82 1.82 8.01
N HIS A 96 -12.57 0.73 8.11
CA HIS A 96 -13.18 0.05 6.95
C HIS A 96 -14.56 0.64 6.63
N HIS A 97 -15.30 0.03 5.72
CA HIS A 97 -16.61 0.52 5.25
C HIS A 97 -17.69 0.56 6.34
N ASP A 98 -17.57 -0.28 7.38
CA ASP A 98 -18.46 -0.27 8.54
C ASP A 98 -18.38 1.02 9.37
N GLY A 99 -17.33 1.82 9.16
CA GLY A 99 -17.10 3.09 9.85
C GLY A 99 -16.46 2.94 11.23
N PHE A 100 -16.14 1.71 11.69
CA PHE A 100 -15.48 1.52 12.97
C PHE A 100 -14.01 1.97 12.91
N VAL A 101 -13.63 2.83 13.84
CA VAL A 101 -12.31 3.45 13.91
C VAL A 101 -11.49 2.82 15.04
N ILE A 102 -10.29 2.37 14.74
CA ILE A 102 -9.40 1.68 15.69
C ILE A 102 -8.56 2.59 16.59
N TYR A 103 -8.81 3.90 16.55
CA TYR A 103 -8.23 4.91 17.44
C TYR A 103 -9.35 5.76 18.06
N PRO A 104 -9.12 6.48 19.19
CA PRO A 104 -10.14 7.28 19.85
C PRO A 104 -10.43 8.60 19.08
N SER A 105 -11.19 8.49 17.98
CA SER A 105 -11.60 9.64 17.17
C SER A 105 -12.56 10.56 17.92
N LYS A 106 -12.42 11.87 17.69
CA LYS A 106 -13.34 12.90 18.21
C LYS A 106 -14.55 13.12 17.29
N TYR A 107 -14.54 12.55 16.10
CA TYR A 107 -15.55 12.83 15.07
C TYR A 107 -16.58 11.72 14.88
N THR A 108 -16.40 10.57 15.54
CA THR A 108 -17.36 9.47 15.56
C THR A 108 -17.36 8.77 16.91
N ASN A 109 -18.54 8.25 17.31
CA ASN A 109 -18.67 7.39 18.48
C ASN A 109 -18.48 5.89 18.14
N HIS A 110 -18.38 5.56 16.84
CA HIS A 110 -18.13 4.19 16.37
C HIS A 110 -16.63 3.92 16.36
N THR A 111 -16.05 3.76 17.54
CA THR A 111 -14.61 3.72 17.77
C THR A 111 -14.24 2.84 18.94
N VAL A 112 -12.97 2.46 19.03
CA VAL A 112 -12.41 1.71 20.16
C VAL A 112 -12.68 2.33 21.52
N ALA A 113 -12.89 3.65 21.62
CA ALA A 113 -13.24 4.32 22.86
C ALA A 113 -14.63 3.92 23.39
N ALA A 114 -15.51 3.42 22.53
CA ALA A 114 -16.81 2.89 22.92
C ALA A 114 -16.79 1.36 23.19
N SER A 115 -15.65 0.72 23.00
CA SER A 115 -15.47 -0.73 23.24
C SER A 115 -15.04 -1.00 24.70
N PRO A 116 -15.22 -2.24 25.19
CA PRO A 116 -14.71 -2.63 26.50
C PRO A 116 -13.17 -2.81 26.52
N TRP A 117 -12.55 -2.87 25.36
CA TRP A 117 -11.11 -3.07 25.26
C TRP A 117 -10.35 -1.97 26.00
N LYS A 118 -9.49 -2.38 26.95
CA LYS A 118 -8.74 -1.48 27.85
C LYS A 118 -9.63 -0.44 28.55
N ASP A 119 -10.87 -0.82 28.92
CA ASP A 119 -11.86 0.06 29.56
C ASP A 119 -12.16 1.33 28.71
N GLY A 120 -12.20 1.19 27.37
CA GLY A 120 -12.43 2.31 26.46
C GLY A 120 -11.23 3.26 26.28
N LYS A 121 -10.05 2.89 26.81
CA LYS A 121 -8.82 3.70 26.72
C LYS A 121 -7.83 3.16 25.69
N GLY A 122 -8.22 2.15 24.93
CA GLY A 122 -7.39 1.56 23.91
C GLY A 122 -7.20 2.47 22.71
N ASP A 123 -6.02 2.39 22.08
CA ASP A 123 -5.66 3.04 20.82
C ASP A 123 -4.78 2.08 20.03
N LEU A 124 -5.44 1.32 19.15
CA LEU A 124 -4.74 0.29 18.37
C LEU A 124 -3.77 0.91 17.35
N LEU A 125 -4.11 2.09 16.80
CA LEU A 125 -3.23 2.77 15.87
C LEU A 125 -1.92 3.22 16.57
N GLU A 126 -2.00 3.64 17.83
CA GLU A 126 -0.80 3.94 18.62
C GLU A 126 0.02 2.67 18.91
N GLU A 127 -0.65 1.57 19.24
CA GLU A 127 0.08 0.32 19.56
C GLU A 127 0.85 -0.23 18.36
N ILE A 128 0.22 -0.28 17.18
CA ILE A 128 0.94 -0.71 15.98
C ILE A 128 2.02 0.29 15.55
N SER A 129 1.81 1.59 15.76
CA SER A 129 2.81 2.62 15.49
C SER A 129 4.06 2.47 16.36
N LYS A 130 3.89 2.12 17.63
CA LYS A 130 5.01 1.80 18.55
C LYS A 130 5.78 0.57 18.07
N SER A 131 5.07 -0.48 17.63
CA SER A 131 5.70 -1.68 17.07
C SER A 131 6.41 -1.36 15.75
N ALA A 132 5.81 -0.58 14.85
CA ALA A 132 6.44 -0.14 13.62
C ALA A 132 7.73 0.64 13.88
N THR A 133 7.72 1.53 14.87
CA THR A 133 8.92 2.28 15.30
C THR A 133 9.99 1.36 15.91
N LYS A 134 9.59 0.42 16.76
CA LYS A 134 10.50 -0.53 17.41
C LYS A 134 11.26 -1.41 16.41
N TYR A 135 10.58 -1.88 15.38
CA TYR A 135 11.16 -2.77 14.37
C TYR A 135 11.59 -2.04 13.09
N ASP A 136 11.49 -0.71 13.07
CA ASP A 136 11.79 0.13 11.90
C ASP A 136 11.07 -0.37 10.64
N MET A 137 9.75 -0.50 10.72
CA MET A 137 8.85 -0.89 9.64
C MET A 137 8.17 0.36 9.07
N ASN A 138 8.28 0.56 7.77
CA ASN A 138 7.52 1.60 7.09
C ASN A 138 6.02 1.38 7.27
N MET A 139 5.27 2.44 7.53
CA MET A 139 3.84 2.33 7.84
C MET A 139 3.00 3.24 6.94
N GLY A 140 1.93 2.68 6.40
CA GLY A 140 0.83 3.39 5.76
C GLY A 140 -0.47 3.19 6.52
N VAL A 141 -1.48 3.95 6.13
CA VAL A 141 -2.84 3.87 6.67
C VAL A 141 -3.88 3.72 5.58
N TYR A 142 -4.85 2.86 5.81
CA TYR A 142 -6.07 2.78 5.03
C TYR A 142 -7.20 3.46 5.81
N LEU A 143 -7.85 4.42 5.18
CA LEU A 143 -9.04 5.09 5.70
C LEU A 143 -10.12 5.07 4.61
N SER A 144 -11.17 4.26 4.78
CA SER A 144 -12.23 4.16 3.79
C SER A 144 -12.97 5.49 3.60
N PRO A 145 -13.07 6.00 2.36
CA PRO A 145 -13.95 7.12 2.06
C PRO A 145 -15.43 6.77 2.21
N TRP A 146 -15.81 5.52 1.96
CA TRP A 146 -17.17 5.04 2.21
C TRP A 146 -17.34 4.67 3.67
N ASP A 147 -18.37 5.21 4.32
CA ASP A 147 -18.64 5.06 5.75
C ASP A 147 -20.13 4.80 5.97
N VAL A 148 -20.49 3.54 6.18
CA VAL A 148 -21.89 3.12 6.35
C VAL A 148 -22.46 3.55 7.69
N ASN A 149 -21.63 3.70 8.73
CA ASN A 149 -22.05 4.17 10.05
C ASN A 149 -22.40 5.65 10.04
N SER A 150 -21.64 6.49 9.30
CA SER A 150 -21.76 7.93 9.39
C SER A 150 -23.12 8.44 8.94
N PRO A 151 -23.90 9.09 9.81
CA PRO A 151 -25.14 9.73 9.41
C PRO A 151 -24.90 10.85 8.38
N LYS A 152 -23.72 11.46 8.39
CA LYS A 152 -23.32 12.49 7.42
C LYS A 152 -23.18 11.92 6.00
N TYR A 153 -22.77 10.65 5.87
CA TYR A 153 -22.73 9.97 4.59
C TYR A 153 -24.13 9.76 4.00
N LYS A 154 -25.12 9.44 4.86
CA LYS A 154 -26.48 9.02 4.45
C LYS A 154 -27.40 10.20 4.11
N VAL A 155 -27.28 11.33 4.80
CA VAL A 155 -28.31 12.40 4.79
C VAL A 155 -27.75 13.81 4.67
N ALA A 156 -26.45 13.99 4.86
CA ALA A 156 -25.85 15.30 4.94
C ALA A 156 -25.53 15.91 3.56
N THR A 157 -25.26 17.19 3.57
CA THR A 157 -24.63 17.83 2.43
C THR A 157 -23.25 17.19 2.21
N GLN A 158 -22.86 17.07 0.94
CA GLN A 158 -21.54 16.54 0.58
C GLN A 158 -20.40 17.24 1.33
N LYS A 159 -20.55 18.54 1.60
CA LYS A 159 -19.60 19.34 2.38
C LYS A 159 -19.38 18.77 3.78
N GLU A 160 -20.43 18.48 4.54
CA GLU A 160 -20.30 18.00 5.93
C GLU A 160 -19.59 16.64 5.99
N TYR A 161 -19.84 15.77 5.02
CA TYR A 161 -19.14 14.48 4.95
C TYR A 161 -17.66 14.66 4.59
N ASN A 162 -17.36 15.49 3.60
CA ASN A 162 -15.99 15.74 3.17
C ASN A 162 -15.16 16.39 4.29
N GLU A 163 -15.75 17.33 5.05
CA GLU A 163 -15.11 17.90 6.25
C GLU A 163 -14.90 16.86 7.36
N TYR A 164 -15.85 15.95 7.56
CA TYR A 164 -15.74 14.84 8.52
C TYR A 164 -14.56 13.94 8.17
N TYR A 165 -14.47 13.53 6.91
CA TYR A 165 -13.37 12.67 6.44
C TYR A 165 -12.01 13.38 6.53
N LEU A 166 -11.94 14.64 6.11
CA LEU A 166 -10.72 15.46 6.24
C LEU A 166 -10.29 15.60 7.71
N ASN A 167 -11.24 15.76 8.62
CA ASN A 167 -10.94 15.85 10.05
C ASN A 167 -10.39 14.51 10.60
N GLN A 168 -10.86 13.37 10.12
CA GLN A 168 -10.25 12.07 10.46
C GLN A 168 -8.81 11.95 9.92
N LEU A 169 -8.55 12.41 8.69
CA LEU A 169 -7.18 12.49 8.16
C LEU A 169 -6.29 13.37 9.06
N LYS A 170 -6.81 14.51 9.54
CA LYS A 170 -6.10 15.43 10.45
C LYS A 170 -5.85 14.85 11.85
N GLU A 171 -6.65 13.91 12.31
CA GLU A 171 -6.37 13.19 13.57
C GLU A 171 -5.19 12.24 13.43
N ILE A 172 -4.98 11.69 12.23
CA ILE A 172 -4.02 10.63 11.95
C ILE A 172 -2.68 11.20 11.45
N LEU A 173 -2.73 11.97 10.36
CA LEU A 173 -1.54 12.43 9.66
C LEU A 173 -0.90 13.65 10.34
N GLY A 174 0.43 13.68 10.36
CA GLY A 174 1.18 14.73 11.07
C GLY A 174 1.10 14.62 12.59
N ASN A 175 0.44 13.59 13.14
CA ASN A 175 0.38 13.33 14.56
C ASN A 175 1.61 12.50 14.99
N PRO A 176 2.51 13.02 15.84
CA PRO A 176 3.77 12.34 16.20
C PRO A 176 3.56 11.01 16.95
N LYS A 177 2.35 10.74 17.39
CA LYS A 177 1.94 9.52 18.08
C LYS A 177 1.79 8.33 17.10
N TYR A 178 1.50 8.58 15.82
CA TYR A 178 1.13 7.58 14.83
C TYR A 178 2.19 7.43 13.74
N GLY A 179 2.26 6.24 13.15
CA GLY A 179 3.21 5.91 12.11
C GLY A 179 4.59 5.48 12.64
N ASN A 180 5.50 5.16 11.74
CA ASN A 180 6.88 4.90 12.11
C ASN A 180 7.59 6.21 12.45
N LYS A 181 7.96 6.39 13.73
CA LYS A 181 8.61 7.63 14.23
C LYS A 181 7.80 8.90 13.88
N GLY A 182 6.48 8.81 13.95
CA GLY A 182 5.57 9.93 13.66
C GLY A 182 5.34 10.20 12.18
N LYS A 183 5.64 9.24 11.29
CA LYS A 183 5.52 9.38 9.85
C LYS A 183 4.80 8.21 9.18
N PHE A 184 4.01 8.56 8.17
CA PHE A 184 3.43 7.61 7.23
C PHE A 184 4.05 7.77 5.85
N ILE A 185 4.13 6.66 5.10
CA ILE A 185 4.69 6.64 3.74
C ILE A 185 3.62 6.38 2.69
N GLU A 186 2.40 6.04 3.11
CA GLU A 186 1.28 5.76 2.22
C GLU A 186 -0.06 6.04 2.88
N VAL A 187 -0.99 6.62 2.11
CA VAL A 187 -2.42 6.71 2.45
C VAL A 187 -3.23 5.94 1.40
N TRP A 188 -4.03 5.00 1.86
CA TRP A 188 -4.83 4.11 1.04
C TRP A 188 -6.33 4.45 1.17
N MET A 189 -6.95 4.85 0.05
CA MET A 189 -8.35 5.25 -0.02
C MET A 189 -9.10 4.30 -0.95
N ASP A 190 -9.93 3.43 -0.37
CA ASP A 190 -10.71 2.45 -1.13
C ASP A 190 -11.69 3.13 -2.08
N GLY A 191 -11.75 2.58 -3.31
CA GLY A 191 -12.70 3.02 -4.31
C GLY A 191 -14.09 2.39 -4.19
N ALA A 192 -14.24 1.36 -3.32
CA ALA A 192 -15.51 0.67 -3.17
C ALA A 192 -16.61 1.56 -2.60
N ARG A 193 -17.81 1.39 -3.13
CA ARG A 193 -19.05 2.01 -2.64
C ARG A 193 -20.16 0.97 -2.69
N GLY A 194 -21.00 0.93 -1.66
CA GLY A 194 -22.11 0.00 -1.63
C GLY A 194 -23.16 0.26 -2.71
N SER A 195 -23.80 -0.79 -3.19
CA SER A 195 -24.96 -0.68 -4.06
C SER A 195 -26.11 0.03 -3.34
N GLY A 196 -26.70 1.06 -3.96
CA GLY A 196 -27.78 1.86 -3.36
C GLY A 196 -27.33 2.92 -2.35
N ALA A 197 -26.04 3.06 -2.09
CA ALA A 197 -25.52 4.17 -1.31
C ALA A 197 -25.72 5.50 -2.07
N GLN A 198 -26.13 6.55 -1.35
CA GLN A 198 -26.16 7.88 -1.92
C GLN A 198 -24.75 8.23 -2.42
N LYS A 199 -24.62 8.62 -3.69
CA LYS A 199 -23.33 9.02 -4.24
C LYS A 199 -22.89 10.35 -3.60
N VAL A 200 -21.93 10.27 -2.69
CA VAL A 200 -21.22 11.44 -2.19
C VAL A 200 -20.13 11.78 -3.20
N THR A 201 -20.06 13.02 -3.62
CA THR A 201 -18.92 13.53 -4.40
C THR A 201 -17.81 13.87 -3.41
N TYR A 202 -16.71 13.16 -3.50
CA TYR A 202 -15.56 13.37 -2.61
C TYR A 202 -14.70 14.55 -3.08
N THR A 203 -14.15 15.31 -2.14
CA THR A 203 -13.22 16.40 -2.41
C THR A 203 -11.77 15.91 -2.38
N PHE A 204 -11.45 14.95 -3.27
CA PHE A 204 -10.12 14.31 -3.32
C PHE A 204 -8.97 15.31 -3.43
N ASP A 205 -9.11 16.38 -4.21
CA ASP A 205 -8.05 17.39 -4.36
C ASP A 205 -7.70 18.06 -3.02
N GLU A 206 -8.70 18.35 -2.19
CA GLU A 206 -8.51 18.91 -0.86
C GLU A 206 -7.82 17.91 0.08
N TRP A 207 -8.24 16.64 0.02
CA TRP A 207 -7.65 15.58 0.82
C TRP A 207 -6.21 15.28 0.41
N PHE A 208 -5.93 15.17 -0.89
CA PHE A 208 -4.58 14.95 -1.39
C PHE A 208 -3.64 16.10 -1.06
N LYS A 209 -4.13 17.34 -1.13
CA LYS A 209 -3.38 18.52 -0.71
C LYS A 209 -2.97 18.40 0.76
N TYR A 210 -3.94 18.12 1.64
CA TYR A 210 -3.67 17.98 3.07
C TYR A 210 -2.69 16.84 3.36
N ILE A 211 -2.85 15.67 2.72
CA ILE A 211 -1.96 14.53 2.90
C ILE A 211 -0.50 14.92 2.59
N LYS A 212 -0.29 15.60 1.47
CA LYS A 212 1.05 16.06 1.06
C LYS A 212 1.61 17.16 1.99
N GLU A 213 0.77 18.03 2.50
CA GLU A 213 1.17 19.05 3.48
C GLU A 213 1.59 18.43 4.81
N ALA A 214 0.92 17.36 5.26
CA ALA A 214 1.21 16.68 6.52
C ALA A 214 2.44 15.77 6.46
N GLU A 215 2.62 15.05 5.35
CA GLU A 215 3.62 13.96 5.27
C GLU A 215 4.71 14.18 4.20
N GLY A 216 4.52 15.13 3.27
CA GLY A 216 5.49 15.40 2.20
C GLY A 216 5.31 14.53 0.96
N ASP A 217 6.41 14.00 0.40
CA ASP A 217 6.38 13.04 -0.71
C ASP A 217 5.93 11.68 -0.20
N ILE A 218 4.63 11.46 -0.25
CA ILE A 218 3.93 10.27 0.23
C ILE A 218 3.20 9.59 -0.92
N ALA A 219 3.16 8.26 -0.91
CA ALA A 219 2.36 7.49 -1.83
C ALA A 219 0.85 7.61 -1.48
N ILE A 220 0.01 7.73 -2.49
CA ILE A 220 -1.45 7.78 -2.34
C ILE A 220 -2.06 6.74 -3.27
N PHE A 221 -2.81 5.80 -2.70
CA PHE A 221 -3.71 4.91 -3.42
C PHE A 221 -5.14 5.48 -3.41
N SER A 222 -5.78 5.51 -4.56
CA SER A 222 -7.16 5.99 -4.68
C SER A 222 -7.78 5.50 -6.01
N ALA A 223 -9.09 5.59 -6.12
CA ALA A 223 -9.80 5.41 -7.39
C ALA A 223 -9.56 6.57 -8.37
N GLU A 224 -9.06 7.71 -7.88
CA GLU A 224 -8.66 8.85 -8.69
C GLU A 224 -7.22 8.70 -9.21
N PRO A 225 -6.82 9.48 -10.25
CA PRO A 225 -5.45 9.44 -10.76
C PRO A 225 -4.44 9.90 -9.70
N THR A 226 -3.72 8.96 -9.08
CA THR A 226 -2.75 9.20 -8.02
C THR A 226 -1.46 8.42 -8.23
N SER A 227 -0.56 8.47 -7.25
CA SER A 227 0.75 7.84 -7.32
C SER A 227 0.71 6.31 -7.36
N ILE A 228 -0.35 5.70 -6.83
CA ILE A 228 -0.59 4.25 -6.87
C ILE A 228 -1.98 4.01 -7.44
N ARG A 229 -2.11 2.99 -8.29
CA ARG A 229 -3.39 2.53 -8.81
C ARG A 229 -3.63 1.07 -8.49
N TRP A 230 -4.86 0.71 -8.28
CA TRP A 230 -5.31 -0.67 -8.27
C TRP A 230 -5.09 -1.35 -9.63
N ILE A 231 -4.67 -2.60 -9.64
CA ILE A 231 -4.48 -3.37 -10.88
C ILE A 231 -5.75 -4.04 -11.40
N GLY A 232 -6.93 -3.65 -10.93
CA GLY A 232 -8.21 -4.12 -11.44
C GLY A 232 -8.62 -5.53 -11.02
N ASN A 233 -7.91 -6.15 -10.08
CA ASN A 233 -8.28 -7.43 -9.47
C ASN A 233 -7.63 -7.60 -8.09
N GLU A 234 -8.27 -8.40 -7.23
CA GLU A 234 -7.81 -8.74 -5.88
C GLU A 234 -7.18 -10.13 -5.81
N ARG A 235 -6.57 -10.57 -6.91
CA ARG A 235 -5.92 -11.89 -7.01
C ARG A 235 -4.40 -11.81 -6.95
N GLY A 236 -3.84 -10.60 -6.86
CA GLY A 236 -2.41 -10.35 -6.90
C GLY A 236 -1.78 -10.65 -8.27
N ILE A 237 -2.52 -10.51 -9.36
CA ILE A 237 -2.07 -10.85 -10.72
C ILE A 237 -1.99 -9.59 -11.58
N ALA A 238 -0.77 -9.11 -11.79
CA ALA A 238 -0.48 -7.98 -12.67
C ALA A 238 -0.54 -8.38 -14.15
N GLY A 239 -0.71 -7.39 -15.01
CA GLY A 239 -0.67 -7.54 -16.45
C GLY A 239 0.67 -8.08 -16.98
N ASP A 240 0.66 -8.54 -18.22
CA ASP A 240 1.83 -8.96 -18.95
C ASP A 240 1.71 -8.51 -20.42
N PRO A 241 2.39 -7.41 -20.80
CA PRO A 241 3.22 -6.52 -19.95
C PRO A 241 2.40 -5.66 -18.99
N VAL A 242 3.08 -5.06 -18.01
CA VAL A 242 2.56 -4.01 -17.14
C VAL A 242 3.38 -2.72 -17.31
N TRP A 243 2.67 -1.58 -17.41
CA TRP A 243 3.25 -0.25 -17.48
C TRP A 243 2.87 0.52 -16.22
N HIS A 244 3.86 1.13 -15.56
CA HIS A 244 3.61 2.01 -14.41
C HIS A 244 3.33 3.46 -14.86
N LYS A 245 2.62 3.58 -15.97
CA LYS A 245 2.11 4.83 -16.55
C LYS A 245 0.65 4.65 -16.93
N VAL A 246 -0.09 5.73 -16.86
CA VAL A 246 -1.49 5.82 -17.31
C VAL A 246 -1.71 7.17 -17.98
N LYS A 247 -2.71 7.29 -18.83
CA LYS A 247 -3.26 8.60 -19.21
C LYS A 247 -4.20 9.06 -18.09
N LYS A 248 -3.87 10.19 -17.48
CA LYS A 248 -4.64 10.74 -16.36
C LYS A 248 -6.12 10.85 -16.69
N ALA A 249 -6.44 11.29 -17.90
CA ALA A 249 -7.83 11.45 -18.38
C ALA A 249 -8.61 10.13 -18.51
N ASN A 250 -7.93 8.98 -18.57
CA ASN A 250 -8.58 7.67 -18.68
C ASN A 250 -8.94 7.06 -17.32
N ILE A 251 -8.41 7.58 -16.24
CA ILE A 251 -8.76 7.13 -14.89
C ILE A 251 -10.05 7.83 -14.47
N THR A 252 -11.16 7.12 -14.62
CA THR A 252 -12.51 7.60 -14.34
C THR A 252 -13.30 6.50 -13.63
N GLU A 253 -14.49 6.81 -13.12
CA GLU A 253 -15.41 5.81 -12.53
C GLU A 253 -15.72 4.62 -13.46
N ASN A 254 -15.57 4.79 -14.77
CA ASN A 254 -15.85 3.75 -15.76
C ASN A 254 -14.59 3.13 -16.36
N VAL A 255 -13.42 3.35 -15.76
CA VAL A 255 -12.16 2.76 -16.23
C VAL A 255 -12.24 1.23 -16.21
N LYS A 256 -11.80 0.60 -17.29
CA LYS A 256 -11.80 -0.87 -17.39
C LYS A 256 -10.69 -1.47 -16.53
N ASN A 257 -11.00 -2.55 -15.83
CA ASN A 257 -10.03 -3.30 -15.02
C ASN A 257 -8.79 -3.74 -15.83
N GLU A 258 -8.98 -4.08 -17.10
CA GLU A 258 -7.88 -4.44 -18.00
C GLU A 258 -6.90 -3.27 -18.21
N TYR A 259 -7.42 -2.04 -18.37
CA TYR A 259 -6.58 -0.85 -18.47
C TYR A 259 -5.80 -0.59 -17.18
N LEU A 260 -6.45 -0.74 -16.03
CA LEU A 260 -5.80 -0.62 -14.73
C LEU A 260 -4.72 -1.71 -14.55
N ASN A 261 -4.97 -2.92 -15.06
CA ASN A 261 -4.05 -4.05 -14.95
C ASN A 261 -2.77 -3.83 -15.76
N HIS A 262 -2.90 -3.43 -17.03
CA HIS A 262 -1.76 -3.28 -17.93
C HIS A 262 -1.10 -1.90 -17.88
N GLY A 263 -1.84 -0.86 -17.48
CA GLY A 263 -1.38 0.53 -17.64
C GLY A 263 -1.35 0.94 -19.13
N ASP A 264 -0.54 1.96 -19.47
CA ASP A 264 -0.50 2.55 -20.81
C ASP A 264 0.94 2.90 -21.21
N PRO A 265 1.49 2.33 -22.30
CA PRO A 265 2.82 2.68 -22.79
C PRO A 265 2.98 4.16 -23.15
N ASP A 266 1.87 4.82 -23.51
CA ASP A 266 1.83 6.25 -23.87
C ASP A 266 1.24 7.12 -22.75
N GLY A 267 1.26 6.61 -21.52
CA GLY A 267 0.77 7.30 -20.34
C GLY A 267 1.54 8.61 -20.05
N ASP A 268 0.78 9.61 -19.59
CA ASP A 268 1.28 10.95 -19.25
C ASP A 268 1.51 11.16 -17.75
N MET A 269 1.15 10.16 -16.92
CA MET A 269 1.35 10.17 -15.48
C MET A 269 1.97 8.84 -15.02
N TYR A 270 3.00 8.94 -14.16
CA TYR A 270 3.53 7.76 -13.48
C TYR A 270 2.58 7.35 -12.35
N SER A 271 2.11 6.11 -12.37
CA SER A 271 1.22 5.52 -11.38
C SER A 271 1.60 4.07 -11.18
N VAL A 272 2.11 3.75 -9.98
CA VAL A 272 2.52 2.38 -9.65
C VAL A 272 1.29 1.48 -9.65
N GLY A 273 1.31 0.40 -10.44
CA GLY A 273 0.31 -0.66 -10.30
C GLY A 273 0.59 -1.42 -9.00
N GLU A 274 -0.41 -1.58 -8.16
CA GLU A 274 -0.32 -2.34 -6.90
C GLU A 274 -1.15 -3.60 -7.00
N ALA A 275 -0.51 -4.76 -6.74
CA ALA A 275 -1.14 -6.07 -6.77
C ALA A 275 -1.58 -6.46 -5.36
N ASP A 276 -2.84 -6.26 -5.05
CA ASP A 276 -3.40 -6.61 -3.75
C ASP A 276 -4.05 -8.00 -3.76
N VAL A 277 -3.89 -8.72 -2.66
CA VAL A 277 -4.50 -10.03 -2.43
C VAL A 277 -4.44 -10.40 -0.96
N SER A 278 -5.42 -11.15 -0.46
CA SER A 278 -5.35 -11.69 0.90
C SER A 278 -4.67 -13.05 0.93
N ILE A 279 -3.91 -13.32 2.00
CA ILE A 279 -3.36 -14.67 2.26
C ILE A 279 -4.47 -15.71 2.49
N ARG A 280 -5.65 -15.27 2.95
CA ARG A 280 -6.86 -16.09 3.13
C ARG A 280 -7.89 -15.78 2.03
N SER A 281 -9.06 -16.38 2.09
CA SER A 281 -10.14 -16.08 1.13
C SER A 281 -10.78 -14.72 1.39
N GLY A 282 -10.92 -14.32 2.67
CA GLY A 282 -11.46 -13.02 3.09
C GLY A 282 -10.36 -12.01 3.39
N TRP A 283 -10.73 -10.73 3.46
CA TRP A 283 -9.85 -9.65 3.91
C TRP A 283 -9.73 -9.66 5.45
N PHE A 284 -10.83 -9.91 6.15
CA PHE A 284 -10.81 -10.13 7.60
C PHE A 284 -10.61 -11.60 7.95
N TYR A 285 -10.20 -11.86 9.19
CA TYR A 285 -9.99 -13.22 9.67
C TYR A 285 -11.30 -13.96 9.90
N HIS A 286 -11.39 -15.19 9.40
CA HIS A 286 -12.47 -16.14 9.64
C HIS A 286 -11.91 -17.49 10.08
N ASP A 287 -12.48 -18.08 11.13
CA ASP A 287 -11.98 -19.32 11.74
C ASP A 287 -12.00 -20.52 10.77
N ASN A 288 -12.92 -20.52 9.80
CA ASN A 288 -13.08 -21.60 8.81
C ASN A 288 -12.20 -21.45 7.56
N GLN A 289 -11.35 -20.42 7.49
CA GLN A 289 -10.45 -20.20 6.37
C GLN A 289 -9.01 -20.60 6.72
N GLN A 290 -8.27 -21.03 5.70
CA GLN A 290 -6.85 -21.35 5.79
C GLN A 290 -6.04 -20.42 4.89
N PRO A 291 -4.73 -20.23 5.17
CA PRO A 291 -3.88 -19.49 4.26
C PRO A 291 -3.72 -20.23 2.93
N LYS A 292 -3.52 -19.47 1.86
CA LYS A 292 -3.11 -19.99 0.56
C LYS A 292 -1.90 -20.90 0.69
N SER A 293 -1.81 -21.91 -0.17
CA SER A 293 -0.65 -22.80 -0.23
C SER A 293 0.62 -22.02 -0.63
N LEU A 294 1.78 -22.55 -0.30
CA LEU A 294 3.06 -21.99 -0.75
C LEU A 294 3.11 -21.86 -2.28
N LYS A 295 2.58 -22.86 -3.02
CA LYS A 295 2.51 -22.83 -4.49
C LYS A 295 1.70 -21.62 -4.99
N GLU A 296 0.55 -21.35 -4.38
CA GLU A 296 -0.28 -20.19 -4.75
C GLU A 296 0.42 -18.87 -4.45
N LEU A 297 1.07 -18.73 -3.29
CA LEU A 297 1.83 -17.53 -2.95
C LEU A 297 3.01 -17.29 -3.89
N MET A 298 3.71 -18.35 -4.27
CA MET A 298 4.81 -18.25 -5.25
C MET A 298 4.29 -17.88 -6.64
N ASP A 299 3.15 -18.43 -7.08
CA ASP A 299 2.51 -18.05 -8.34
C ASP A 299 2.09 -16.56 -8.35
N ILE A 300 1.52 -16.08 -7.24
CA ILE A 300 1.19 -14.68 -7.03
C ILE A 300 2.45 -13.81 -7.09
N TYR A 301 3.53 -14.19 -6.39
CA TYR A 301 4.79 -13.46 -6.39
C TYR A 301 5.35 -13.30 -7.81
N PHE A 302 5.40 -14.37 -8.58
CA PHE A 302 5.88 -14.30 -9.97
C PHE A 302 4.98 -13.48 -10.88
N LYS A 303 3.66 -13.46 -10.61
CA LYS A 303 2.69 -12.71 -11.41
C LYS A 303 2.48 -11.27 -10.93
N SER A 304 3.10 -10.88 -9.84
CA SER A 304 3.14 -9.50 -9.33
C SER A 304 4.57 -8.95 -9.37
N VAL A 305 5.39 -9.28 -8.38
CA VAL A 305 6.79 -8.79 -8.28
C VAL A 305 7.62 -9.26 -9.49
N GLY A 306 7.45 -10.50 -9.92
CA GLY A 306 8.10 -11.02 -11.13
C GLY A 306 7.74 -10.29 -12.43
N ARG A 307 6.64 -9.52 -12.43
CA ARG A 307 6.21 -8.63 -13.53
C ARG A 307 6.50 -7.15 -13.24
N GLY A 308 7.27 -6.86 -12.17
CA GLY A 308 7.66 -5.51 -11.79
C GLY A 308 6.60 -4.73 -11.00
N THR A 309 5.56 -5.40 -10.48
CA THR A 309 4.47 -4.79 -9.71
C THR A 309 4.61 -5.13 -8.23
N PRO A 310 4.70 -4.16 -7.31
CA PRO A 310 4.71 -4.44 -5.89
C PRO A 310 3.49 -5.27 -5.44
N LEU A 311 3.73 -6.23 -4.55
CA LEU A 311 2.71 -7.08 -3.97
C LEU A 311 2.28 -6.54 -2.60
N LEU A 312 0.99 -6.23 -2.46
CA LEU A 312 0.34 -5.91 -1.19
C LEU A 312 -0.43 -7.15 -0.70
N LEU A 313 0.19 -7.91 0.19
CA LEU A 313 -0.40 -9.14 0.73
C LEU A 313 -1.09 -8.85 2.07
N ASN A 314 -2.37 -9.15 2.16
CA ASN A 314 -3.12 -8.99 3.40
C ASN A 314 -2.94 -10.18 4.35
N ILE A 315 -2.61 -9.91 5.60
CA ILE A 315 -2.50 -10.88 6.68
C ILE A 315 -3.43 -10.43 7.82
N PRO A 316 -4.63 -11.02 7.94
CA PRO A 316 -5.60 -10.60 8.95
C PRO A 316 -5.30 -11.23 10.30
N PRO A 317 -5.14 -10.44 11.39
CA PRO A 317 -5.07 -10.98 12.74
C PRO A 317 -6.38 -11.65 13.18
N ASN A 318 -6.27 -12.68 14.01
CA ASN A 318 -7.39 -13.39 14.59
C ASN A 318 -8.08 -12.57 15.70
N LYS A 319 -9.18 -13.09 16.26
CA LYS A 319 -9.96 -12.41 17.31
C LYS A 319 -9.19 -12.16 18.62
N GLU A 320 -8.13 -12.92 18.89
CA GLU A 320 -7.26 -12.64 20.02
C GLU A 320 -6.39 -11.38 19.81
N GLY A 321 -6.12 -11.02 18.56
CA GLY A 321 -5.26 -9.92 18.18
C GLY A 321 -3.85 -10.36 17.78
N LYS A 322 -3.71 -11.55 17.18
CA LYS A 322 -2.45 -12.11 16.67
C LYS A 322 -2.58 -12.61 15.25
N PHE A 323 -1.51 -12.60 14.48
CA PHE A 323 -1.47 -13.43 13.28
C PHE A 323 -1.59 -14.89 13.68
N ALA A 324 -2.44 -15.63 12.99
CA ALA A 324 -2.63 -17.04 13.24
C ALA A 324 -1.34 -17.83 12.97
N GLU A 325 -1.07 -18.86 13.74
CA GLU A 325 0.14 -19.69 13.61
C GLU A 325 0.30 -20.26 12.19
N ALA A 326 -0.81 -20.66 11.56
CA ALA A 326 -0.79 -21.16 10.18
C ALA A 326 -0.36 -20.09 9.16
N ASP A 327 -0.74 -18.83 9.36
CA ASP A 327 -0.33 -17.72 8.50
C ASP A 327 1.14 -17.38 8.71
N VAL A 328 1.60 -17.35 9.97
CA VAL A 328 3.03 -17.14 10.31
C VAL A 328 3.90 -18.23 9.68
N ALA A 329 3.53 -19.50 9.85
CA ALA A 329 4.26 -20.62 9.26
C ALA A 329 4.31 -20.52 7.73
N ARG A 330 3.19 -20.14 7.08
CA ARG A 330 3.13 -19.96 5.63
C ARG A 330 4.02 -18.82 5.14
N LEU A 331 4.06 -17.70 5.85
CA LEU A 331 4.96 -16.59 5.51
C LEU A 331 6.43 -16.96 5.68
N GLN A 332 6.77 -17.74 6.70
CA GLN A 332 8.13 -18.28 6.91
C GLN A 332 8.55 -19.22 5.77
N GLU A 333 7.67 -20.15 5.35
CA GLU A 333 7.92 -21.03 4.20
C GLU A 333 8.11 -20.21 2.91
N PHE A 334 7.26 -19.19 2.68
CA PHE A 334 7.35 -18.30 1.54
C PHE A 334 8.69 -17.57 1.53
N ARG A 335 9.10 -16.98 2.66
CA ARG A 335 10.39 -16.29 2.79
C ARG A 335 11.57 -17.22 2.55
N ALA A 336 11.59 -18.38 3.19
CA ALA A 336 12.66 -19.39 3.02
C ALA A 336 12.80 -19.84 1.55
N THR A 337 11.68 -19.96 0.85
CA THR A 337 11.69 -20.31 -0.59
C THR A 337 12.29 -19.20 -1.44
N LEU A 338 11.91 -17.94 -1.19
CA LEU A 338 12.51 -16.79 -1.87
C LEU A 338 14.02 -16.67 -1.59
N ASP A 339 14.44 -16.87 -0.34
CA ASP A 339 15.86 -16.83 0.05
C ASP A 339 16.66 -17.92 -0.68
N GLN A 340 16.11 -19.11 -0.80
CA GLN A 340 16.75 -20.20 -1.54
C GLN A 340 16.84 -19.90 -3.03
N MET A 341 15.78 -19.35 -3.63
CA MET A 341 15.74 -19.00 -5.06
C MET A 341 16.76 -17.93 -5.43
N TYR A 342 16.90 -16.92 -4.58
CA TYR A 342 17.77 -15.77 -4.82
C TYR A 342 19.14 -15.88 -4.12
N ALA A 343 19.49 -17.06 -3.59
CA ALA A 343 20.79 -17.30 -2.92
C ALA A 343 21.98 -17.06 -3.86
N THR A 344 21.79 -17.25 -5.16
CA THR A 344 22.82 -17.02 -6.17
C THR A 344 22.32 -16.01 -7.20
N ASP A 345 23.03 -14.89 -7.32
CA ASP A 345 22.85 -13.94 -8.41
C ASP A 345 23.68 -14.35 -9.64
N PHE A 346 23.02 -14.99 -10.60
CA PHE A 346 23.67 -15.46 -11.83
C PHE A 346 24.07 -14.33 -12.79
N ALA A 347 23.53 -13.12 -12.61
CA ALA A 347 23.92 -11.95 -13.41
C ALA A 347 25.21 -11.31 -12.90
N LYS A 348 25.59 -11.57 -11.63
CA LYS A 348 26.80 -11.01 -11.05
C LYS A 348 28.04 -11.55 -11.73
N GLY A 349 28.82 -10.66 -12.37
CA GLY A 349 30.01 -11.02 -13.11
C GLY A 349 29.77 -11.55 -14.53
N ALA A 350 28.53 -11.55 -15.01
CA ALA A 350 28.21 -11.94 -16.38
C ALA A 350 28.75 -10.89 -17.39
N THR A 351 29.20 -11.37 -18.55
CA THR A 351 29.49 -10.49 -19.68
C THR A 351 28.20 -10.07 -20.35
N VAL A 352 27.96 -8.76 -20.41
CA VAL A 352 26.75 -8.20 -21.03
C VAL A 352 27.08 -7.69 -22.44
N THR A 353 26.28 -8.08 -23.42
CA THR A 353 26.34 -7.57 -24.78
C THR A 353 24.97 -7.06 -25.21
N ALA A 354 24.92 -5.99 -25.99
CA ALA A 354 23.69 -5.43 -26.53
C ALA A 354 23.82 -5.23 -28.05
N SER A 355 22.74 -5.52 -28.78
CA SER A 355 22.67 -5.23 -30.24
C SER A 355 22.52 -3.74 -30.53
N SER A 356 21.96 -2.98 -29.59
CA SER A 356 21.84 -1.52 -29.63
C SER A 356 21.74 -0.97 -28.21
N THR A 357 22.16 0.27 -28.05
CA THR A 357 22.05 1.01 -26.78
C THR A 357 21.37 2.35 -27.03
N ARG A 358 20.66 2.86 -26.05
CA ARG A 358 20.06 4.17 -26.11
C ARG A 358 21.17 5.24 -26.04
N GLN A 359 21.16 6.17 -27.01
CA GLN A 359 22.14 7.26 -27.09
C GLN A 359 23.61 6.81 -27.09
N ASN A 360 23.92 5.58 -27.58
CA ASN A 360 25.26 5.00 -27.65
C ASN A 360 25.98 4.83 -26.31
N HIS A 361 25.22 4.62 -25.23
CA HIS A 361 25.72 4.25 -23.89
C HIS A 361 25.40 2.81 -23.53
#